data_4a6445d5f9bc75517b8f6981eb1e7c2f
#
_entry.id   4a6445d5f9bc75517b8f6981eb1e7c2f
#
_cell.length_a   1.000
_cell.length_b   1.000
_cell.length_c   1.000
_cell.angle_alpha   90.00
_cell.angle_beta   90.00
_cell.angle_gamma   90.00
#
_symmetry.space_group_name_H-M   'P 1'
#
loop_
_entity.id
_entity.type
_entity.pdbx_description
1 polymer ?
#
loop_
_entity_poly.entity_id
_entity_poly.type
_entity_poly.pdbx_seq_one_letter_code
_entity_poly.pdbx_strand_id
1 'polypeptide(L)'
;MRGAILLTQFILPPLWRSLLPKAELWEAEFDGECVKKAVANGLLKGINPLVGDQKDPATLEEWVEKSGGNFDVIIDDGGHKNSQIKAAFDRLWIEVNYGGFYFIEDLQVGRSWEPKPELETMSQIIQDWIDQLLVGDWNVAESRQRHPLPQDVAFITCQLEACVIAKTHAKFAIQARPGGGKRQMHQAPLPLVENEQVIQLLV
;
A
#
# COMPACT_ATOMS: atom_id res chain seq x y z
N MET A 1 -18.23 -21.28 -18.80
CA MET A 1 -17.09 -20.44 -19.25
C MET A 1 -16.42 -19.83 -18.03
N ARG A 2 -15.55 -20.59 -17.36
CA ARG A 2 -14.80 -20.13 -16.16
C ARG A 2 -13.28 -20.22 -16.34
N GLY A 3 -12.81 -20.30 -17.59
CA GLY A 3 -11.39 -20.53 -17.86
C GLY A 3 -10.59 -19.32 -18.35
N ALA A 4 -11.25 -18.19 -18.67
CA ALA A 4 -10.55 -17.03 -19.24
C ALA A 4 -10.10 -16.00 -18.18
N ILE A 5 -10.70 -16.00 -17.01
CA ILE A 5 -10.42 -15.02 -15.94
C ILE A 5 -9.11 -15.35 -15.21
N LEU A 6 -8.73 -16.63 -15.14
CA LEU A 6 -7.51 -17.09 -14.44
C LEU A 6 -6.19 -16.67 -15.12
N LEU A 7 -6.22 -16.35 -16.41
CA LEU A 7 -5.03 -15.94 -17.16
C LEU A 7 -4.70 -14.45 -17.02
N THR A 8 -5.68 -13.64 -16.65
CA THR A 8 -5.47 -12.19 -16.46
C THR A 8 -4.91 -11.85 -15.10
N GLN A 9 -5.20 -12.61 -14.07
CA GLN A 9 -4.70 -12.38 -12.70
C GLN A 9 -3.18 -12.52 -12.57
N PHE A 10 -2.53 -13.36 -13.39
CA PHE A 10 -1.08 -13.56 -13.34
C PHE A 10 -0.31 -12.96 -14.53
N ILE A 11 -0.84 -11.96 -15.21
CA ILE A 11 -0.11 -11.23 -16.25
C ILE A 11 0.87 -10.23 -15.64
N LEU A 12 0.53 -9.63 -14.51
CA LEU A 12 1.32 -8.58 -13.87
C LEU A 12 2.64 -9.08 -13.28
N PRO A 13 2.73 -10.24 -12.59
CA PRO A 13 3.98 -10.71 -12.03
C PRO A 13 5.14 -10.84 -13.04
N PRO A 14 4.98 -11.44 -14.23
CA PRO A 14 6.03 -11.45 -15.25
C PRO A 14 6.41 -10.06 -15.76
N LEU A 15 5.43 -9.14 -15.84
CA LEU A 15 5.68 -7.75 -16.22
C LEU A 15 6.55 -7.04 -15.18
N TRP A 16 6.20 -7.16 -13.89
CA TRP A 16 6.99 -6.58 -12.80
C TRP A 16 8.41 -7.14 -12.78
N ARG A 17 8.58 -8.44 -12.97
CA ARG A 17 9.90 -9.05 -13.07
C ARG A 17 10.71 -8.50 -14.24
N SER A 18 10.07 -8.18 -15.37
CA SER A 18 10.71 -7.56 -16.53
C SER A 18 11.12 -6.11 -16.27
N LEU A 19 10.26 -5.35 -15.61
CA LEU A 19 10.48 -3.92 -15.31
C LEU A 19 11.46 -3.73 -14.15
N LEU A 20 11.41 -4.61 -13.15
CA LEU A 20 12.19 -4.55 -11.92
C LEU A 20 13.06 -5.81 -11.74
N PRO A 21 14.05 -6.02 -12.61
CA PRO A 21 14.81 -7.28 -12.66
C PRO A 21 15.65 -7.55 -11.41
N LYS A 22 15.94 -6.51 -10.62
CA LYS A 22 16.74 -6.60 -9.38
C LYS A 22 15.89 -6.60 -8.12
N ALA A 23 14.60 -6.29 -8.22
CA ALA A 23 13.71 -6.24 -7.07
C ALA A 23 13.43 -7.64 -6.50
N GLU A 24 13.29 -7.74 -5.21
CA GLU A 24 12.65 -8.87 -4.56
C GLU A 24 11.14 -8.68 -4.66
N LEU A 25 10.47 -9.58 -5.39
CA LEU A 25 9.03 -9.49 -5.65
C LEU A 25 8.26 -10.50 -4.82
N TRP A 26 7.18 -10.04 -4.24
CA TRP A 26 6.21 -10.80 -3.46
C TRP A 26 4.84 -10.64 -4.07
N GLU A 27 4.12 -11.74 -4.21
CA GLU A 27 2.76 -11.81 -4.75
C GLU A 27 1.83 -12.39 -3.69
N ALA A 28 0.90 -11.59 -3.18
CA ALA A 28 -0.07 -12.02 -2.20
C ALA A 28 -1.43 -12.27 -2.85
N GLU A 29 -1.94 -13.48 -2.73
CA GLU A 29 -3.16 -13.96 -3.37
C GLU A 29 -4.07 -14.65 -2.34
N PHE A 30 -5.37 -14.40 -2.44
CA PHE A 30 -6.36 -14.99 -1.55
C PHE A 30 -6.50 -16.51 -1.77
N ASP A 31 -6.53 -16.96 -3.04
CA ASP A 31 -6.76 -18.37 -3.41
C ASP A 31 -5.45 -19.16 -3.55
N GLY A 32 -5.13 -19.94 -2.53
CA GLY A 32 -3.96 -20.82 -2.54
C GLY A 32 -3.95 -21.86 -3.67
N GLU A 33 -5.10 -22.27 -4.21
CA GLU A 33 -5.15 -23.18 -5.36
C GLU A 33 -4.76 -22.46 -6.66
N CYS A 34 -5.11 -21.18 -6.78
CA CYS A 34 -4.64 -20.32 -7.87
C CYS A 34 -3.11 -20.18 -7.81
N VAL A 35 -2.55 -19.91 -6.64
CA VAL A 35 -1.09 -19.85 -6.45
C VAL A 35 -0.40 -21.16 -6.84
N LYS A 36 -0.89 -22.31 -6.39
CA LYS A 36 -0.33 -23.62 -6.76
C LYS A 36 -0.31 -23.83 -8.27
N LYS A 37 -1.39 -23.47 -8.97
CA LYS A 37 -1.47 -23.54 -10.43
C LYS A 37 -0.49 -22.59 -11.11
N ALA A 38 -0.37 -21.36 -10.61
CA ALA A 38 0.56 -20.37 -11.14
C ALA A 38 2.02 -20.84 -11.00
N VAL A 39 2.38 -21.39 -9.84
CA VAL A 39 3.71 -21.99 -9.59
C VAL A 39 3.97 -23.16 -10.55
N ALA A 40 3.01 -24.08 -10.68
CA ALA A 40 3.13 -25.24 -11.57
C ALA A 40 3.31 -24.85 -13.04
N ASN A 41 2.69 -23.75 -13.47
CA ASN A 41 2.81 -23.20 -14.81
C ASN A 41 4.02 -22.27 -15.02
N GLY A 42 4.83 -22.05 -13.99
CA GLY A 42 6.02 -21.20 -14.04
C GLY A 42 5.73 -19.68 -14.10
N LEU A 43 4.49 -19.27 -13.84
CA LEU A 43 4.08 -17.86 -13.90
C LEU A 43 4.69 -17.03 -12.75
N LEU A 44 5.01 -17.66 -11.62
CA LEU A 44 5.65 -17.03 -10.46
C LEU A 44 7.16 -17.29 -10.39
N LYS A 45 7.81 -17.53 -11.54
CA LYS A 45 9.25 -17.75 -11.52
C LYS A 45 10.03 -16.52 -11.03
N GLY A 46 10.73 -16.67 -9.91
CA GLY A 46 11.49 -15.58 -9.27
C GLY A 46 10.62 -14.58 -8.51
N ILE A 47 9.41 -14.97 -8.18
CA ILE A 47 8.46 -14.20 -7.36
C ILE A 47 8.07 -15.07 -6.18
N ASN A 48 8.02 -14.50 -4.98
CA ASN A 48 7.72 -15.20 -3.74
C ASN A 48 6.21 -15.13 -3.48
N PRO A 49 5.49 -16.26 -3.46
CA PRO A 49 4.06 -16.23 -3.22
C PRO A 49 3.72 -16.14 -1.72
N LEU A 50 2.72 -15.34 -1.41
CA LEU A 50 2.02 -15.29 -0.13
C LEU A 50 0.56 -15.70 -0.37
N VAL A 51 -0.08 -16.31 0.63
CA VAL A 51 -1.48 -16.75 0.50
C VAL A 51 -2.26 -16.30 1.72
N GLY A 52 -3.49 -15.82 1.50
CA GLY A 52 -4.43 -15.55 2.58
C GLY A 52 -5.28 -14.30 2.37
N ASP A 53 -6.16 -14.03 3.32
CA ASP A 53 -7.07 -12.89 3.30
C ASP A 53 -6.37 -11.62 3.82
N GLN A 54 -6.25 -10.59 2.99
CA GLN A 54 -5.69 -9.30 3.39
C GLN A 54 -6.48 -8.58 4.49
N LYS A 55 -7.69 -9.04 4.83
CA LYS A 55 -8.46 -8.53 5.97
C LYS A 55 -8.08 -9.21 7.29
N ASP A 56 -7.49 -10.39 7.24
CA ASP A 56 -7.14 -11.15 8.44
C ASP A 56 -5.81 -10.67 9.05
N PRO A 57 -5.81 -10.15 10.29
CA PRO A 57 -4.59 -9.68 10.94
C PRO A 57 -3.50 -10.74 11.05
N ALA A 58 -3.87 -12.01 11.28
CA ALA A 58 -2.89 -13.10 11.40
C ALA A 58 -2.20 -13.37 10.05
N THR A 59 -2.96 -13.30 8.96
CA THR A 59 -2.43 -13.40 7.60
C THR A 59 -1.44 -12.26 7.29
N LEU A 60 -1.79 -11.02 7.64
CA LEU A 60 -0.91 -9.87 7.41
C LEU A 60 0.39 -9.98 8.21
N GLU A 61 0.33 -10.46 9.47
CA GLU A 61 1.53 -10.73 10.27
C GLU A 61 2.40 -11.82 9.62
N GLU A 62 1.80 -12.92 9.17
CA GLU A 62 2.51 -13.99 8.47
C GLU A 62 3.21 -13.49 7.21
N TRP A 63 2.56 -12.60 6.44
CA TRP A 63 3.16 -12.01 5.25
C TRP A 63 4.39 -11.16 5.59
N VAL A 64 4.30 -10.35 6.64
CA VAL A 64 5.43 -9.55 7.12
C VAL A 64 6.56 -10.44 7.64
N GLU A 65 6.26 -11.47 8.42
CA GLU A 65 7.25 -12.42 8.92
C GLU A 65 7.99 -13.13 7.77
N LYS A 66 7.25 -13.60 6.76
CA LYS A 66 7.82 -14.32 5.62
C LYS A 66 8.65 -13.44 4.70
N SER A 67 8.22 -12.22 4.47
CA SER A 67 8.91 -11.28 3.59
C SER A 67 10.03 -10.50 4.28
N GLY A 68 9.98 -10.41 5.60
CA GLY A 68 10.88 -9.55 6.39
C GLY A 68 10.46 -8.09 6.43
N GLY A 69 9.28 -7.73 5.90
CA GLY A 69 8.79 -6.34 5.84
C GLY A 69 9.70 -5.42 5.02
N ASN A 70 9.76 -4.14 5.40
CA ASN A 70 10.65 -3.14 4.80
C ASN A 70 10.46 -2.99 3.28
N PHE A 71 9.21 -2.80 2.84
CA PHE A 71 8.86 -2.67 1.44
C PHE A 71 9.17 -1.28 0.90
N ASP A 72 9.74 -1.21 -0.29
CA ASP A 72 9.91 0.05 -1.02
C ASP A 72 8.62 0.44 -1.76
N VAL A 73 7.88 -0.56 -2.22
CA VAL A 73 6.59 -0.38 -2.89
C VAL A 73 5.61 -1.45 -2.46
N ILE A 74 4.41 -1.03 -2.11
CA ILE A 74 3.24 -1.90 -1.93
C ILE A 74 2.19 -1.48 -2.96
N ILE A 75 1.59 -2.46 -3.65
CA ILE A 75 0.49 -2.27 -4.58
C ILE A 75 -0.68 -3.09 -4.07
N ASP A 76 -1.73 -2.41 -3.58
CA ASP A 76 -2.97 -3.00 -3.12
C ASP A 76 -3.99 -2.96 -4.27
N ASP A 77 -3.97 -4.01 -5.05
CA ASP A 77 -4.91 -4.35 -6.13
C ASP A 77 -5.71 -5.61 -5.74
N GLY A 78 -6.04 -5.68 -4.44
CA GLY A 78 -6.59 -6.85 -3.78
C GLY A 78 -8.11 -6.91 -3.76
N GLY A 79 -8.70 -7.22 -2.59
CA GLY A 79 -10.14 -7.48 -2.44
C GLY A 79 -11.09 -6.31 -2.69
N HIS A 80 -10.60 -5.11 -2.93
CA HIS A 80 -11.30 -3.86 -3.25
C HIS A 80 -12.44 -3.46 -2.29
N LYS A 81 -12.73 -4.26 -1.25
CA LYS A 81 -13.66 -3.86 -0.20
C LYS A 81 -12.97 -2.88 0.76
N ASN A 82 -13.67 -1.81 1.13
CA ASN A 82 -13.10 -0.78 2.00
C ASN A 82 -12.46 -1.35 3.28
N SER A 83 -13.12 -2.36 3.88
CA SER A 83 -12.58 -3.02 5.08
C SER A 83 -11.32 -3.85 4.82
N GLN A 84 -11.14 -4.42 3.64
CA GLN A 84 -9.94 -5.17 3.25
C GLN A 84 -8.78 -4.22 2.99
N ILE A 85 -9.00 -3.19 2.16
CA ILE A 85 -8.00 -2.14 1.88
C ILE A 85 -7.55 -1.48 3.19
N LYS A 86 -8.51 -1.09 4.06
CA LYS A 86 -8.18 -0.43 5.32
C LYS A 86 -7.35 -1.32 6.26
N ALA A 87 -7.69 -2.59 6.38
CA ALA A 87 -6.95 -3.54 7.22
C ALA A 87 -5.52 -3.75 6.70
N ALA A 88 -5.37 -3.97 5.39
CA ALA A 88 -4.07 -4.12 4.75
C ALA A 88 -3.23 -2.84 4.91
N PHE A 89 -3.80 -1.67 4.60
CA PHE A 89 -3.11 -0.39 4.74
C PHE A 89 -2.63 -0.16 6.18
N ASP A 90 -3.51 -0.32 7.18
CA ASP A 90 -3.16 -0.06 8.59
C ASP A 90 -1.99 -0.92 9.06
N ARG A 91 -1.93 -2.17 8.61
CA ARG A 91 -0.86 -3.07 9.02
C ARG A 91 0.40 -2.91 8.18
N LEU A 92 0.27 -2.73 6.88
CA LEU A 92 1.42 -2.77 5.98
C LEU A 92 2.07 -1.39 5.77
N TRP A 93 1.36 -0.28 6.05
CA TRP A 93 1.95 1.06 5.96
C TRP A 93 3.19 1.25 6.83
N ILE A 94 3.21 0.65 8.01
CA ILE A 94 4.36 0.72 8.91
C ILE A 94 5.59 0.02 8.34
N GLU A 95 5.37 -0.98 7.50
CA GLU A 95 6.42 -1.76 6.82
C GLU A 95 6.94 -1.09 5.53
N VAL A 96 6.29 -0.02 5.05
CA VAL A 96 6.82 0.76 3.93
C VAL A 96 8.06 1.51 4.38
N ASN A 97 9.14 1.40 3.62
CA ASN A 97 10.38 2.12 3.87
C ASN A 97 10.21 3.64 3.75
N TYR A 98 11.07 4.41 4.40
CA TYR A 98 11.15 5.84 4.17
C TYR A 98 11.54 6.12 2.71
N GLY A 99 10.74 6.94 2.04
CA GLY A 99 10.85 7.20 0.59
C GLY A 99 10.08 6.22 -0.28
N GLY A 100 9.45 5.21 0.32
CA GLY A 100 8.63 4.23 -0.36
C GLY A 100 7.20 4.69 -0.63
N PHE A 101 6.43 3.81 -1.28
CA PHE A 101 5.09 4.09 -1.79
C PHE A 101 4.10 2.99 -1.44
N TYR A 102 2.85 3.40 -1.19
CA TYR A 102 1.71 2.50 -1.08
C TYR A 102 0.67 2.91 -2.13
N PHE A 103 0.44 2.06 -3.12
CA PHE A 103 -0.59 2.24 -4.15
C PHE A 103 -1.87 1.53 -3.71
N ILE A 104 -3.01 2.16 -3.97
CA ILE A 104 -4.35 1.56 -3.78
C ILE A 104 -5.06 1.69 -5.11
N GLU A 105 -5.46 0.56 -5.69
CA GLU A 105 -6.15 0.51 -6.97
C GLU A 105 -7.65 0.22 -6.79
N ASP A 106 -8.41 0.38 -7.85
CA ASP A 106 -9.84 0.07 -7.94
C ASP A 106 -10.74 0.67 -6.84
N LEU A 107 -10.41 1.89 -6.40
CA LEU A 107 -11.16 2.62 -5.36
C LEU A 107 -12.65 2.85 -5.68
N GLN A 108 -13.06 2.76 -6.96
CA GLN A 108 -14.45 2.84 -7.38
C GLN A 108 -15.27 1.61 -6.96
N VAL A 109 -14.65 0.43 -6.83
CA VAL A 109 -15.34 -0.81 -6.46
C VAL A 109 -15.96 -0.68 -5.07
N GLY A 110 -15.24 -0.15 -4.11
CA GLY A 110 -15.74 0.06 -2.76
C GLY A 110 -16.92 1.05 -2.65
N ARG A 111 -17.17 1.85 -3.71
CA ARG A 111 -18.34 2.75 -3.80
C ARG A 111 -19.54 2.12 -4.46
N SER A 112 -19.31 1.22 -5.42
CA SER A 112 -20.36 0.68 -6.29
C SER A 112 -20.90 -0.67 -5.82
N TRP A 113 -20.11 -1.46 -5.12
CA TRP A 113 -20.44 -2.86 -4.79
C TRP A 113 -20.81 -3.09 -3.32
N GLU A 114 -20.50 -2.14 -2.43
CA GLU A 114 -20.93 -2.19 -1.03
C GLU A 114 -22.14 -1.26 -0.82
N PRO A 115 -23.39 -1.75 -0.98
CA PRO A 115 -24.61 -0.91 -0.86
C PRO A 115 -24.81 -0.36 0.57
N LYS A 116 -24.13 -0.91 1.57
CA LYS A 116 -24.01 -0.41 2.94
C LYS A 116 -22.59 -0.72 3.41
N PRO A 117 -21.60 0.13 3.11
CA PRO A 117 -20.25 -0.08 3.63
C PRO A 117 -20.32 -0.09 5.17
N GLU A 118 -19.76 -1.13 5.78
CA GLU A 118 -19.60 -1.20 7.25
C GLU A 118 -18.74 -0.05 7.77
N LEU A 119 -17.94 0.51 6.89
CA LEU A 119 -17.04 1.64 7.10
C LEU A 119 -17.27 2.69 6.02
N GLU A 120 -16.84 3.92 6.29
CA GLU A 120 -16.72 4.93 5.25
C GLU A 120 -15.80 4.40 4.13
N THR A 121 -16.04 4.86 2.89
CA THR A 121 -15.26 4.38 1.75
C THR A 121 -13.80 4.80 1.88
N MET A 122 -12.89 3.97 1.40
CA MET A 122 -11.45 4.30 1.45
C MET A 122 -11.15 5.64 0.76
N SER A 123 -11.88 5.98 -0.30
CA SER A 123 -11.75 7.26 -0.96
C SER A 123 -12.18 8.46 -0.09
N GLN A 124 -13.14 8.31 0.83
CA GLN A 124 -13.46 9.35 1.81
C GLN A 124 -12.37 9.50 2.87
N ILE A 125 -11.84 8.38 3.34
CA ILE A 125 -10.70 8.35 4.26
C ILE A 125 -9.49 9.08 3.66
N ILE A 126 -9.18 8.81 2.39
CA ILE A 126 -8.08 9.47 1.67
C ILE A 126 -8.35 10.99 1.53
N GLN A 127 -9.59 11.40 1.27
CA GLN A 127 -9.94 12.82 1.23
C GLN A 127 -9.69 13.51 2.57
N ASP A 128 -10.08 12.88 3.69
CA ASP A 128 -9.80 13.39 5.03
C ASP A 128 -8.27 13.49 5.30
N TRP A 129 -7.48 12.59 4.77
CA TRP A 129 -6.01 12.67 4.85
C TRP A 129 -5.44 13.82 4.01
N ILE A 130 -5.96 14.02 2.79
CA ILE A 130 -5.56 15.14 1.91
C ILE A 130 -5.88 16.48 2.59
N ASP A 131 -7.07 16.62 3.18
CA ASP A 131 -7.45 17.82 3.91
C ASP A 131 -6.48 18.12 5.07
N GLN A 132 -6.09 17.09 5.82
CA GLN A 132 -5.12 17.23 6.92
C GLN A 132 -3.72 17.61 6.43
N LEU A 133 -3.29 17.10 5.26
CA LEU A 133 -2.02 17.48 4.64
C LEU A 133 -2.02 18.96 4.19
N LEU A 134 -3.12 19.43 3.62
CA LEU A 134 -3.24 20.79 3.07
C LEU A 134 -3.34 21.85 4.18
N VAL A 135 -4.04 21.52 5.26
CA VAL A 135 -4.31 22.48 6.35
C VAL A 135 -3.22 22.43 7.44
N GLY A 136 -2.47 21.34 7.53
CA GLY A 136 -1.43 21.16 8.54
C GLY A 136 -2.02 21.17 9.96
N ASP A 137 -1.46 22.02 10.83
CA ASP A 137 -1.90 22.13 12.23
C ASP A 137 -3.13 23.02 12.46
N TRP A 138 -3.67 23.61 11.39
CA TRP A 138 -4.82 24.50 11.46
C TRP A 138 -6.11 23.69 11.41
N ASN A 139 -6.75 23.51 12.53
CA ASN A 139 -8.13 23.19 12.85
C ASN A 139 -8.94 22.29 11.88
N VAL A 140 -8.47 21.08 11.64
CA VAL A 140 -9.21 20.01 10.95
C VAL A 140 -9.76 18.99 11.96
N ALA A 141 -10.32 19.47 13.06
CA ALA A 141 -10.64 18.65 14.22
C ALA A 141 -11.54 17.45 13.89
N GLU A 142 -12.51 17.60 12.98
CA GLU A 142 -13.45 16.53 12.65
C GLU A 142 -12.84 15.42 11.80
N SER A 143 -12.09 15.77 10.75
CA SER A 143 -11.43 14.77 9.89
C SER A 143 -10.34 14.01 10.64
N ARG A 144 -9.59 14.67 11.54
CA ARG A 144 -8.59 14.03 12.41
C ARG A 144 -9.21 13.06 13.42
N GLN A 145 -10.40 13.35 13.92
CA GLN A 145 -11.08 12.47 14.86
C GLN A 145 -11.60 11.21 14.18
N ARG A 146 -12.08 11.32 12.95
CA ARG A 146 -12.60 10.18 12.19
C ARG A 146 -11.48 9.33 11.59
N HIS A 147 -10.57 9.96 10.84
CA HIS A 147 -9.52 9.31 10.08
C HIS A 147 -8.20 10.07 10.26
N PRO A 148 -7.44 9.81 11.33
CA PRO A 148 -6.16 10.48 11.54
C PRO A 148 -5.22 10.18 10.37
N LEU A 149 -4.52 11.23 9.89
CA LEU A 149 -3.50 11.09 8.88
C LEU A 149 -2.42 10.12 9.37
N PRO A 150 -2.08 9.09 8.59
CA PRO A 150 -1.00 8.17 8.94
C PRO A 150 0.33 8.91 9.16
N GLN A 151 1.15 8.39 10.07
CA GLN A 151 2.45 9.00 10.33
C GLN A 151 3.35 8.93 9.09
N ASP A 152 4.20 9.93 8.98
CA ASP A 152 5.25 9.99 7.95
C ASP A 152 4.74 10.06 6.50
N VAL A 153 3.48 10.44 6.26
CA VAL A 153 2.98 10.72 4.89
C VAL A 153 3.63 11.99 4.36
N ALA A 154 4.29 11.87 3.19
CA ALA A 154 4.89 12.99 2.48
C ALA A 154 3.90 13.70 1.55
N PHE A 155 3.19 12.93 0.75
CA PHE A 155 2.15 13.42 -0.15
C PHE A 155 1.19 12.28 -0.53
N ILE A 156 0.03 12.67 -1.05
CA ILE A 156 -0.95 11.77 -1.65
C ILE A 156 -1.26 12.29 -3.05
N THR A 157 -1.21 11.41 -4.04
CA THR A 157 -1.59 11.74 -5.42
C THR A 157 -2.61 10.71 -5.90
N CYS A 158 -3.68 11.18 -6.54
CA CYS A 158 -4.71 10.31 -7.08
C CYS A 158 -4.90 10.57 -8.57
N GLN A 159 -5.25 9.52 -9.29
CA GLN A 159 -5.72 9.54 -10.66
C GLN A 159 -7.09 8.84 -10.75
N LEU A 160 -7.56 8.52 -11.95
CA LEU A 160 -8.75 7.72 -12.12
C LEU A 160 -8.58 6.38 -11.39
N GLU A 161 -9.50 6.10 -10.45
CA GLU A 161 -9.63 4.83 -9.72
C GLU A 161 -8.50 4.44 -8.76
N ALA A 162 -7.37 5.15 -8.75
CA ALA A 162 -6.21 4.81 -7.94
C ALA A 162 -5.59 6.00 -7.21
N CYS A 163 -5.00 5.73 -6.03
CA CYS A 163 -4.19 6.70 -5.30
C CYS A 163 -2.85 6.11 -4.88
N VAL A 164 -1.83 6.96 -4.79
CA VAL A 164 -0.55 6.63 -4.18
C VAL A 164 -0.31 7.48 -2.94
N ILE A 165 0.09 6.84 -1.86
CA ILE A 165 0.52 7.46 -0.62
C ILE A 165 2.03 7.28 -0.52
N ALA A 166 2.77 8.39 -0.47
CA ALA A 166 4.22 8.38 -0.35
C ALA A 166 4.66 8.58 1.10
N LYS A 167 5.64 7.80 1.54
CA LYS A 167 6.28 7.96 2.85
C LYS A 167 7.44 8.94 2.75
N THR A 168 7.69 9.73 3.80
CA THR A 168 8.80 10.71 3.82
C THR A 168 10.16 10.03 3.61
N HIS A 169 11.14 10.75 3.07
CA HIS A 169 12.48 10.20 2.81
C HIS A 169 13.35 9.99 4.05
N ALA A 170 12.96 10.54 5.18
CA ALA A 170 13.69 10.35 6.45
C ALA A 170 12.76 10.69 7.61
N LYS A 171 13.02 10.15 8.78
CA LYS A 171 12.45 10.69 10.02
C LYS A 171 12.86 12.15 10.13
N PHE A 172 12.01 13.07 9.71
CA PHE A 172 12.10 14.43 10.16
C PHE A 172 11.77 14.40 11.65
N ALA A 173 12.80 14.35 12.48
CA ALA A 173 12.64 14.73 13.86
C ALA A 173 12.18 16.20 13.82
N ILE A 174 10.87 16.41 13.91
CA ILE A 174 10.30 17.72 14.23
C ILE A 174 10.76 17.97 15.65
N GLN A 175 11.97 18.48 15.82
CA GLN A 175 12.33 19.15 17.05
C GLN A 175 11.43 20.37 17.13
N ALA A 176 10.37 20.27 17.92
CA ALA A 176 9.62 21.42 18.38
C ALA A 176 10.64 22.38 19.03
N ARG A 177 11.07 23.41 18.29
CA ARG A 177 11.84 24.50 18.87
C ARG A 177 10.86 25.39 19.63
N PRO A 178 11.07 25.63 20.90
CA PRO A 178 10.41 26.73 21.57
C PRO A 178 10.98 28.04 20.99
N GLY A 179 10.15 28.78 20.22
CA GLY A 179 10.48 30.11 19.71
C GLY A 179 10.72 30.14 18.18
N GLY A 180 9.83 30.85 17.47
CA GLY A 180 9.70 30.97 16.03
C GLY A 180 10.99 31.35 15.28
N GLY A 181 11.64 30.36 14.71
CA GLY A 181 12.78 30.50 13.81
C GLY A 181 12.50 29.80 12.49
N LYS A 182 12.91 30.43 11.37
CA LYS A 182 12.75 29.97 9.99
C LYS A 182 13.21 28.49 9.83
N ARG A 183 12.39 27.68 9.17
CA ARG A 183 12.71 26.31 8.77
C ARG A 183 13.96 26.28 7.89
N GLN A 184 15.05 25.69 8.36
CA GLN A 184 16.12 25.21 7.51
C GLN A 184 15.90 23.73 7.25
N MET A 185 15.58 23.35 6.01
CA MET A 185 15.57 21.98 5.57
C MET A 185 17.01 21.54 5.31
N HIS A 186 17.56 20.68 6.15
CA HIS A 186 18.75 19.91 5.81
C HIS A 186 18.28 18.64 5.08
N GLN A 187 18.52 18.58 3.77
CA GLN A 187 18.41 17.35 3.01
C GLN A 187 19.60 16.44 3.40
N ALA A 188 19.31 15.30 4.03
CA ALA A 188 20.26 14.20 4.05
C ALA A 188 20.37 13.62 2.61
N PRO A 189 21.57 13.21 2.15
CA PRO A 189 21.68 12.54 0.86
C PRO A 189 20.82 11.27 0.85
N LEU A 190 20.11 11.05 -0.26
CA LEU A 190 19.31 9.86 -0.49
C LEU A 190 20.22 8.61 -0.39
N PRO A 191 19.89 7.61 0.43
CA PRO A 191 20.59 6.34 0.36
C PRO A 191 20.35 5.73 -1.02
N LEU A 192 21.40 5.22 -1.65
CA LEU A 192 21.27 4.39 -2.84
C LEU A 192 20.58 3.10 -2.42
N VAL A 193 19.39 2.86 -2.92
CA VAL A 193 18.64 1.62 -2.66
C VAL A 193 19.29 0.53 -3.51
N GLU A 194 19.99 -0.41 -2.87
CA GLU A 194 20.68 -1.50 -3.58
C GLU A 194 19.73 -2.65 -3.93
N ASN A 195 18.64 -2.83 -3.18
CA ASN A 195 17.60 -3.84 -3.44
C ASN A 195 16.23 -3.24 -3.13
N GLU A 196 15.34 -3.19 -4.10
CA GLU A 196 13.95 -2.77 -3.92
C GLU A 196 13.08 -3.97 -3.56
N GLN A 197 12.27 -3.85 -2.51
CA GLN A 197 11.25 -4.83 -2.17
C GLN A 197 9.88 -4.31 -2.61
N VAL A 198 9.19 -5.11 -3.41
CA VAL A 198 7.84 -4.81 -3.90
C VAL A 198 6.92 -5.95 -3.52
N ILE A 199 5.81 -5.60 -2.85
CA ILE A 199 4.70 -6.52 -2.63
C ILE A 199 3.50 -6.06 -3.44
N GLN A 200 2.89 -6.98 -4.18
CA GLN A 200 1.62 -6.77 -4.83
C GLN A 200 0.56 -7.66 -4.16
N LEU A 201 -0.56 -7.05 -3.77
CA LEU A 201 -1.74 -7.75 -3.28
C LEU A 201 -2.69 -7.94 -4.46
N LEU A 202 -3.10 -9.18 -4.72
CA LEU A 202 -4.08 -9.54 -5.75
C LEU A 202 -5.24 -10.34 -5.15
N VAL A 203 -6.36 -10.34 -5.82
CA VAL A 203 -7.56 -11.13 -5.48
C VAL A 203 -7.78 -12.27 -6.44
#